data_351866a08ec47e7f51036f04848d7c64
#
_entry.id   351866a08ec47e7f51036f04848d7c64
#
_cell.length_a   1.000
_cell.length_b   1.000
_cell.length_c   1.000
_cell.angle_alpha   90.00
_cell.angle_beta   90.00
_cell.angle_gamma   90.00
#
_symmetry.space_group_name_H-M   'P 1'
#
loop_
_entity.id
_entity.type
_entity.pdbx_description
1 polymer ?
#
loop_
_entity_poly.entity_id
_entity_poly.type
_entity_poly.pdbx_seq_one_letter_code
_entity_poly.pdbx_strand_id
1 'polypeptide(L)'
;MNRISRRSALAGAAGLGLATSLGSIHAAAAPQTATAPDFSDPIIALRTHVKLVGSLAKETIYSFMRLNIYADTGEGNFVPLFTLNNILVDHWTPKGDDQYEMRKYEVGFYSHHDSHKILEHFDNPITGKREAIHQFLLGPVPRVYTPDGVIAMGFTPKALPIEVIGDRVFLATESIENRPDVVHPGKTNYVNSFMTMSAPLKDIINPAIHSAPSHLQLQNKTHWAPWMGMGERAGGTVARGFGGKIPSLEALPKTVYDGAKQLVPKIFETASWNEFLFEDSEYLKKRGS
;
A
#
# COMPACT_ATOMS: atom_id res chain seq x y z
N MET A 1 -2.40 37.14 31.69
CA MET A 1 -1.25 37.25 30.75
C MET A 1 0.04 36.87 31.48
N ASN A 2 0.42 35.62 31.48
CA ASN A 2 1.69 35.19 32.06
C ASN A 2 2.45 34.41 31.00
N ARG A 3 3.53 35.02 30.50
CA ARG A 3 4.50 34.42 29.59
C ARG A 3 5.39 33.46 30.37
N ILE A 4 5.29 32.17 30.14
CA ILE A 4 6.23 31.17 30.66
C ILE A 4 7.44 31.13 29.73
N SER A 5 8.59 31.52 30.28
CA SER A 5 9.89 31.52 29.62
C SER A 5 10.45 30.09 29.49
N ARG A 6 10.88 29.69 28.28
CA ARG A 6 11.46 28.39 27.95
C ARG A 6 12.95 28.24 28.29
N ARG A 7 13.41 28.80 29.38
CA ARG A 7 14.83 28.77 29.77
C ARG A 7 15.08 28.38 31.21
N SER A 8 14.60 27.21 31.64
CA SER A 8 14.99 26.68 32.95
C SER A 8 14.73 25.18 33.07
N ALA A 9 15.36 24.34 32.25
CA ALA A 9 15.33 22.87 32.43
C ALA A 9 16.63 22.22 31.89
N LEU A 10 17.77 22.73 32.27
CA LEU A 10 19.06 22.11 31.98
C LEU A 10 20.07 22.47 33.08
N ALA A 11 19.85 21.96 34.29
CA ALA A 11 20.89 21.85 35.30
C ALA A 11 20.44 20.86 36.38
N GLY A 12 21.02 19.68 36.43
CA GLY A 12 20.86 18.78 37.57
C GLY A 12 20.90 17.29 37.23
N ALA A 13 22.04 16.76 36.85
CA ALA A 13 22.38 15.36 37.05
C ALA A 13 23.89 15.17 37.08
N ALA A 14 24.48 15.43 38.23
CA ALA A 14 25.85 15.03 38.52
C ALA A 14 25.80 13.89 39.54
N GLY A 15 26.42 12.77 39.23
CA GLY A 15 27.06 11.88 40.17
C GLY A 15 26.25 10.76 40.80
N LEU A 16 26.29 9.57 40.18
CA LEU A 16 26.33 8.31 40.92
C LEU A 16 27.27 7.36 40.17
N GLY A 17 28.44 7.16 40.70
CA GLY A 17 29.41 6.18 40.24
C GLY A 17 28.89 4.76 40.51
N LEU A 18 28.73 4.00 39.44
CA LEU A 18 28.52 2.56 39.51
C LEU A 18 29.82 1.88 39.06
N ALA A 19 30.40 1.13 40.01
CA ALA A 19 31.53 0.24 39.76
C ALA A 19 31.12 -0.80 38.70
N THR A 20 31.72 -0.70 37.52
CA THR A 20 31.53 -1.68 36.44
C THR A 20 32.36 -2.91 36.73
N SER A 21 31.71 -4.01 37.06
CA SER A 21 32.27 -5.35 36.88
C SER A 21 32.45 -5.56 35.39
N LEU A 22 33.70 -5.61 34.93
CA LEU A 22 34.08 -6.03 33.59
C LEU A 22 33.78 -7.53 33.44
N GLY A 23 32.50 -7.85 33.24
CA GLY A 23 32.12 -9.14 32.66
C GLY A 23 32.62 -9.15 31.22
N SER A 24 33.40 -10.16 30.88
CA SER A 24 33.85 -10.40 29.51
C SER A 24 32.66 -10.42 28.56
N ILE A 25 32.43 -9.32 27.87
CA ILE A 25 31.49 -9.30 26.74
C ILE A 25 32.10 -10.22 25.70
N HIS A 26 31.62 -11.46 25.63
CA HIS A 26 31.86 -12.28 24.46
C HIS A 26 31.28 -11.46 23.29
N ALA A 27 32.17 -10.90 22.49
CA ALA A 27 31.77 -10.31 21.22
C ALA A 27 31.04 -11.40 20.45
N ALA A 28 29.73 -11.34 20.43
CA ALA A 28 28.95 -12.18 19.53
C ALA A 28 29.54 -11.95 18.16
N ALA A 29 29.98 -13.01 17.49
CA ALA A 29 30.50 -12.95 16.14
C ALA A 29 29.51 -12.08 15.33
N ALA A 30 30.01 -11.02 14.70
CA ALA A 30 29.16 -10.19 13.88
C ALA A 30 28.43 -11.12 12.90
N PRO A 31 27.11 -11.01 12.78
CA PRO A 31 26.35 -11.87 11.87
C PRO A 31 27.01 -11.74 10.50
N GLN A 32 27.40 -12.90 9.91
CA GLN A 32 27.90 -12.94 8.55
C GLN A 32 26.85 -12.26 7.68
N THR A 33 27.15 -11.05 7.21
CA THR A 33 26.29 -10.35 6.28
C THR A 33 26.25 -11.18 5.01
N ALA A 34 25.08 -11.78 4.74
CA ALA A 34 24.89 -12.50 3.49
C ALA A 34 25.22 -11.56 2.33
N THR A 35 26.04 -12.02 1.40
CA THR A 35 26.43 -11.21 0.24
C THR A 35 25.16 -10.88 -0.55
N ALA A 36 24.93 -9.60 -0.78
CA ALA A 36 23.82 -9.16 -1.60
C ALA A 36 23.97 -9.67 -3.03
N PRO A 37 22.88 -10.13 -3.68
CA PRO A 37 22.89 -10.48 -5.09
C PRO A 37 23.26 -9.28 -5.97
N ASP A 38 23.69 -9.55 -7.18
CA ASP A 38 23.88 -8.51 -8.19
C ASP A 38 22.51 -8.12 -8.80
N PHE A 39 21.91 -7.08 -8.27
CA PHE A 39 20.63 -6.59 -8.75
C PHE A 39 20.70 -5.82 -10.09
N SER A 40 21.88 -5.67 -10.69
CA SER A 40 22.01 -5.18 -12.07
C SER A 40 21.67 -6.28 -13.09
N ASP A 41 21.68 -7.55 -12.68
CA ASP A 41 21.13 -8.65 -13.47
C ASP A 41 19.58 -8.55 -13.50
N PRO A 42 18.98 -8.40 -14.70
CA PRO A 42 17.53 -8.19 -14.82
C PRO A 42 16.71 -9.39 -14.34
N ILE A 43 17.23 -10.61 -14.40
CA ILE A 43 16.57 -11.82 -13.90
C ILE A 43 16.56 -11.84 -12.37
N ILE A 44 17.68 -11.50 -11.76
CA ILE A 44 17.79 -11.39 -10.29
C ILE A 44 16.89 -10.26 -9.78
N ALA A 45 16.90 -9.11 -10.45
CA ALA A 45 16.03 -7.98 -10.12
C ALA A 45 14.54 -8.34 -10.24
N LEU A 46 14.14 -9.00 -11.35
CA LEU A 46 12.78 -9.48 -11.55
C LEU A 46 12.33 -10.44 -10.45
N ARG A 47 13.11 -11.48 -10.18
CA ARG A 47 12.79 -12.49 -9.17
C ARG A 47 12.70 -11.86 -7.77
N THR A 48 13.55 -10.89 -7.46
CA THR A 48 13.49 -10.13 -6.23
C THR A 48 12.21 -9.29 -6.15
N HIS A 49 11.88 -8.58 -7.22
CA HIS A 49 10.64 -7.82 -7.32
C HIS A 49 9.42 -8.73 -7.09
N VAL A 50 9.35 -9.86 -7.80
CA VAL A 50 8.25 -10.83 -7.66
C VAL A 50 8.16 -11.40 -6.26
N LYS A 51 9.29 -11.76 -5.61
CA LYS A 51 9.30 -12.20 -4.20
C LYS A 51 8.79 -11.11 -3.24
N LEU A 52 9.04 -9.84 -3.52
CA LEU A 52 8.57 -8.72 -2.70
C LEU A 52 7.06 -8.49 -2.85
N VAL A 53 6.54 -8.43 -4.08
CA VAL A 53 5.13 -8.13 -4.33
C VAL A 53 4.22 -9.33 -4.31
N GLY A 54 4.74 -10.52 -4.60
CA GLY A 54 3.96 -11.73 -4.84
C GLY A 54 4.74 -13.01 -4.61
N SER A 55 4.75 -13.90 -5.62
CA SER A 55 5.37 -15.20 -5.53
C SER A 55 5.97 -15.67 -6.85
N LEU A 56 7.09 -16.39 -6.75
CA LEU A 56 7.70 -17.15 -7.84
C LEU A 56 6.97 -18.48 -8.13
N ALA A 57 6.07 -18.90 -7.24
CA ALA A 57 5.26 -20.11 -7.39
C ALA A 57 3.83 -19.79 -7.84
N LYS A 58 3.09 -20.83 -8.27
CA LYS A 58 1.65 -20.71 -8.50
C LYS A 58 0.93 -20.75 -7.17
N GLU A 59 0.59 -19.57 -6.65
CA GLU A 59 -0.11 -19.43 -5.36
C GLU A 59 -0.90 -18.12 -5.27
N THR A 60 -1.71 -18.02 -4.22
CA THR A 60 -2.46 -16.81 -3.88
C THR A 60 -1.75 -16.07 -2.77
N ILE A 61 -1.50 -14.79 -2.98
CA ILE A 61 -0.91 -13.89 -1.99
C ILE A 61 -1.98 -12.96 -1.47
N TYR A 62 -2.09 -12.90 -0.16
CA TYR A 62 -2.96 -11.96 0.54
C TYR A 62 -2.15 -10.81 1.09
N SER A 63 -2.66 -9.59 0.96
CA SER A 63 -2.04 -8.41 1.54
C SER A 63 -3.10 -7.49 2.14
N PHE A 64 -2.71 -6.75 3.13
CA PHE A 64 -3.54 -5.73 3.76
C PHE A 64 -2.80 -4.41 3.84
N MET A 65 -3.49 -3.32 3.50
CA MET A 65 -3.00 -1.95 3.65
C MET A 65 -4.00 -1.11 4.40
N ARG A 66 -3.51 -0.26 5.27
CA ARG A 66 -4.29 0.80 5.91
C ARG A 66 -3.79 2.15 5.43
N LEU A 67 -4.65 2.89 4.74
CA LEU A 67 -4.32 4.16 4.11
C LEU A 67 -5.13 5.28 4.76
N ASN A 68 -4.46 6.23 5.37
CA ASN A 68 -5.09 7.46 5.82
C ASN A 68 -5.23 8.40 4.63
N ILE A 69 -6.44 8.88 4.42
CA ILE A 69 -6.81 9.73 3.29
C ILE A 69 -7.02 11.15 3.77
N TYR A 70 -6.38 12.07 3.08
CA TYR A 70 -6.42 13.51 3.35
C TYR A 70 -6.88 14.24 2.11
N ALA A 71 -7.55 15.35 2.31
CA ALA A 71 -7.79 16.32 1.26
C ALA A 71 -6.56 17.22 1.09
N ASP A 72 -6.16 17.44 -0.16
CA ASP A 72 -5.24 18.49 -0.57
C ASP A 72 -6.05 19.51 -1.42
N THR A 73 -6.39 20.62 -0.80
CA THR A 73 -7.12 21.73 -1.47
C THR A 73 -6.18 22.70 -2.17
N GLY A 74 -4.88 22.54 -2.01
CA GLY A 74 -3.87 23.49 -2.49
C GLY A 74 -3.71 24.74 -1.63
N GLU A 75 -4.44 24.85 -0.51
CA GLU A 75 -4.48 26.04 0.36
C GLU A 75 -3.59 25.91 1.61
N GLY A 76 -2.74 24.91 1.68
CA GLY A 76 -1.81 24.69 2.79
C GLY A 76 -1.92 23.33 3.44
N ASN A 77 -2.45 23.21 4.66
CA ASN A 77 -2.47 21.97 5.42
C ASN A 77 -3.46 20.94 4.83
N PHE A 78 -3.10 19.68 4.89
CA PHE A 78 -4.00 18.59 4.58
C PHE A 78 -5.15 18.51 5.58
N VAL A 79 -6.35 18.25 5.09
CA VAL A 79 -7.54 18.02 5.91
C VAL A 79 -7.76 16.51 6.05
N PRO A 80 -7.74 15.92 7.27
CA PRO A 80 -8.06 14.51 7.45
C PRO A 80 -9.48 14.20 7.00
N LEU A 81 -9.65 13.09 6.23
CA LEU A 81 -10.95 12.68 5.72
C LEU A 81 -11.39 11.36 6.37
N PHE A 82 -10.74 10.28 6.01
CA PHE A 82 -11.08 8.92 6.44
C PHE A 82 -9.88 7.98 6.26
N THR A 83 -10.04 6.76 6.72
CA THR A 83 -9.09 5.67 6.49
C THR A 83 -9.69 4.67 5.51
N LEU A 84 -8.95 4.28 4.49
CA LEU A 84 -9.26 3.17 3.61
C LEU A 84 -8.57 1.90 4.16
N ASN A 85 -9.37 0.88 4.48
CA ASN A 85 -8.90 -0.46 4.79
C ASN A 85 -8.93 -1.26 3.50
N ASN A 86 -7.75 -1.56 2.95
CA ASN A 86 -7.58 -2.11 1.63
C ASN A 86 -7.03 -3.54 1.71
N ILE A 87 -7.74 -4.49 1.12
CA ILE A 87 -7.43 -5.92 1.09
C ILE A 87 -7.12 -6.29 -0.35
N LEU A 88 -5.98 -6.91 -0.56
CA LEU A 88 -5.53 -7.37 -1.86
C LEU A 88 -5.43 -8.89 -1.85
N VAL A 89 -5.91 -9.49 -2.94
CA VAL A 89 -5.79 -10.93 -3.21
C VAL A 89 -5.23 -11.09 -4.61
N ASP A 90 -4.00 -11.55 -4.68
CA ASP A 90 -3.25 -11.63 -5.92
C ASP A 90 -2.96 -13.09 -6.28
N HIS A 91 -3.50 -13.55 -7.43
CA HIS A 91 -3.19 -14.88 -7.96
C HIS A 91 -1.96 -14.82 -8.85
N TRP A 92 -0.91 -15.53 -8.45
CA TRP A 92 0.35 -15.59 -9.17
C TRP A 92 0.47 -16.88 -9.96
N THR A 93 1.00 -16.80 -11.18
CA THR A 93 1.23 -17.93 -12.06
C THR A 93 2.53 -17.72 -12.83
N PRO A 94 3.56 -18.56 -12.62
CA PRO A 94 4.74 -18.58 -13.49
C PRO A 94 4.33 -18.96 -14.92
N LYS A 95 4.88 -18.27 -15.92
CA LYS A 95 4.61 -18.52 -17.36
C LYS A 95 5.77 -19.17 -18.11
N GLY A 96 6.88 -19.45 -17.45
CA GLY A 96 8.16 -19.81 -18.08
C GLY A 96 8.93 -18.58 -18.53
N ASP A 97 10.16 -18.78 -19.02
CA ASP A 97 11.06 -17.74 -19.55
C ASP A 97 11.18 -16.49 -18.65
N ASP A 98 11.28 -16.73 -17.33
CA ASP A 98 11.31 -15.66 -16.32
C ASP A 98 10.17 -14.64 -16.47
N GLN A 99 8.96 -15.12 -16.69
CA GLN A 99 7.74 -14.34 -16.71
C GLN A 99 6.76 -14.80 -15.64
N TYR A 100 6.07 -13.84 -15.01
CA TYR A 100 5.09 -14.10 -13.96
C TYR A 100 3.81 -13.31 -14.22
N GLU A 101 2.70 -14.00 -14.37
CA GLU A 101 1.38 -13.38 -14.44
C GLU A 101 0.81 -13.24 -13.04
N MET A 102 0.21 -12.08 -12.76
CA MET A 102 -0.56 -11.81 -11.56
C MET A 102 -1.95 -11.30 -11.95
N ARG A 103 -2.97 -11.84 -11.30
CA ARG A 103 -4.33 -11.30 -11.36
C ARG A 103 -4.68 -10.75 -9.99
N LYS A 104 -4.85 -9.43 -9.96
CA LYS A 104 -5.12 -8.68 -8.73
C LYS A 104 -6.62 -8.49 -8.53
N TYR A 105 -7.04 -8.76 -7.31
CA TYR A 105 -8.32 -8.34 -6.77
C TYR A 105 -8.05 -7.43 -5.58
N GLU A 106 -8.71 -6.30 -5.56
CA GLU A 106 -8.51 -5.30 -4.52
C GLU A 106 -9.87 -4.79 -4.07
N VAL A 107 -10.12 -4.91 -2.78
CA VAL A 107 -11.35 -4.42 -2.16
C VAL A 107 -11.01 -3.54 -0.98
N GLY A 108 -11.83 -2.51 -0.78
CA GLY A 108 -11.61 -1.62 0.34
C GLY A 108 -12.90 -1.05 0.87
N PHE A 109 -12.89 -0.72 2.14
CA PHE A 109 -13.96 -0.01 2.80
C PHE A 109 -13.39 1.07 3.72
N TYR A 110 -14.23 2.04 4.02
CA TYR A 110 -13.83 3.26 4.70
C TYR A 110 -14.18 3.21 6.19
N SER A 111 -13.34 3.81 7.00
CA SER A 111 -13.54 3.96 8.44
C SER A 111 -13.16 5.37 8.89
N HIS A 112 -13.64 5.76 10.06
CA HIS A 112 -13.22 7.00 10.69
C HIS A 112 -11.70 7.04 10.89
N HIS A 113 -11.10 8.19 10.62
CA HIS A 113 -9.66 8.39 10.68
C HIS A 113 -9.08 8.05 12.06
N ASP A 114 -9.76 8.43 13.15
CA ASP A 114 -9.25 8.30 14.52
C ASP A 114 -9.71 7.03 15.22
N SER A 115 -10.94 6.58 14.98
CA SER A 115 -11.56 5.51 15.75
C SER A 115 -11.62 4.17 15.04
N HIS A 116 -11.31 4.12 13.76
CA HIS A 116 -11.45 2.96 12.89
C HIS A 116 -12.87 2.35 12.82
N LYS A 117 -13.89 3.06 13.30
CA LYS A 117 -15.29 2.68 13.10
C LYS A 117 -15.64 2.77 11.63
N ILE A 118 -16.36 1.78 11.12
CA ILE A 118 -16.83 1.78 9.73
C ILE A 118 -17.67 3.02 9.48
N LEU A 119 -17.42 3.67 8.35
CA LEU A 119 -18.21 4.81 7.87
C LEU A 119 -19.40 4.29 7.08
N GLU A 120 -20.60 4.67 7.47
CA GLU A 120 -21.83 4.46 6.73
C GLU A 120 -22.07 5.58 5.72
N HIS A 121 -21.67 6.80 6.08
CA HIS A 121 -21.77 8.00 5.27
C HIS A 121 -20.50 8.85 5.47
N PHE A 122 -20.24 9.71 4.51
CA PHE A 122 -19.16 10.67 4.57
C PHE A 122 -19.72 12.08 4.77
N ASP A 123 -19.52 12.64 5.95
CA ASP A 123 -19.81 14.05 6.23
C ASP A 123 -18.60 14.85 5.75
N ASN A 124 -18.71 15.42 4.53
CA ASN A 124 -17.61 16.06 3.85
C ASN A 124 -17.24 17.39 4.51
N PRO A 125 -16.04 17.51 5.13
CA PRO A 125 -15.67 18.73 5.86
C PRO A 125 -15.41 19.94 4.96
N ILE A 126 -15.28 19.72 3.64
CA ILE A 126 -14.97 20.78 2.67
C ILE A 126 -16.26 21.35 2.07
N THR A 127 -17.24 20.50 1.78
CA THR A 127 -18.50 20.92 1.15
C THR A 127 -19.64 21.09 2.14
N GLY A 128 -19.49 20.56 3.36
CA GLY A 128 -20.54 20.50 4.37
C GLY A 128 -21.69 19.55 4.03
N LYS A 129 -21.55 18.72 2.98
CA LYS A 129 -22.57 17.78 2.53
C LYS A 129 -22.33 16.40 3.10
N ARG A 130 -23.44 15.67 3.29
CA ARG A 130 -23.41 14.24 3.62
C ARG A 130 -23.55 13.44 2.35
N GLU A 131 -22.56 12.59 2.07
CA GLU A 131 -22.48 11.78 0.86
C GLU A 131 -22.60 10.30 1.19
N ALA A 132 -23.19 9.53 0.28
CA ALA A 132 -23.15 8.07 0.38
C ALA A 132 -21.76 7.55 0.07
N ILE A 133 -21.31 6.57 0.84
CA ILE A 133 -20.02 5.94 0.62
C ILE A 133 -20.17 4.81 -0.39
N HIS A 134 -19.24 4.77 -1.35
CA HIS A 134 -19.08 3.66 -2.28
C HIS A 134 -17.82 2.89 -1.92
N GLN A 135 -17.98 1.61 -1.62
CA GLN A 135 -16.85 0.74 -1.31
C GLN A 135 -15.95 0.60 -2.55
N PHE A 136 -14.66 0.43 -2.31
CA PHE A 136 -13.69 0.27 -3.38
C PHE A 136 -13.62 -1.20 -3.79
N LEU A 137 -13.87 -1.47 -5.08
CA LEU A 137 -13.77 -2.81 -5.68
C LEU A 137 -13.01 -2.71 -7.00
N LEU A 138 -11.95 -3.47 -7.14
CA LEU A 138 -11.11 -3.51 -8.32
C LEU A 138 -10.73 -4.96 -8.65
N GLY A 139 -10.88 -5.35 -9.90
CA GLY A 139 -10.39 -6.62 -10.39
C GLY A 139 -11.39 -7.44 -11.20
N PRO A 140 -10.90 -8.49 -11.90
CA PRO A 140 -9.49 -8.88 -11.96
C PRO A 140 -8.65 -7.93 -12.82
N VAL A 141 -7.50 -7.49 -12.30
CA VAL A 141 -6.53 -6.69 -13.05
C VAL A 141 -5.30 -7.54 -13.36
N PRO A 142 -5.10 -7.93 -14.64
CA PRO A 142 -3.92 -8.70 -15.02
C PRO A 142 -2.67 -7.82 -15.06
N ARG A 143 -1.55 -8.39 -14.64
CA ARG A 143 -0.20 -7.84 -14.81
C ARG A 143 0.76 -8.94 -15.21
N VAL A 144 1.72 -8.61 -16.03
CA VAL A 144 2.82 -9.53 -16.38
C VAL A 144 4.13 -8.88 -15.98
N TYR A 145 4.89 -9.60 -15.18
CA TYR A 145 6.22 -9.21 -14.72
C TYR A 145 7.25 -9.91 -15.60
N THR A 146 8.15 -9.13 -16.20
CA THR A 146 9.21 -9.60 -17.10
C THR A 146 10.53 -8.94 -16.73
N PRO A 147 11.68 -9.42 -17.25
CA PRO A 147 12.97 -8.76 -17.06
C PRO A 147 13.00 -7.31 -17.57
N ASP A 148 12.17 -6.99 -18.58
CA ASP A 148 12.05 -5.64 -19.15
C ASP A 148 11.13 -4.71 -18.36
N GLY A 149 10.43 -5.25 -17.34
CA GLY A 149 9.52 -4.49 -16.49
C GLY A 149 8.14 -5.12 -16.32
N VAL A 150 7.20 -4.32 -15.85
CA VAL A 150 5.83 -4.76 -15.55
C VAL A 150 4.89 -4.27 -16.65
N ILE A 151 4.20 -5.21 -17.30
CA ILE A 151 3.13 -4.92 -18.27
C ILE A 151 1.80 -4.98 -17.48
N ALA A 152 1.09 -3.87 -17.41
CA ALA A 152 -0.18 -3.77 -16.70
C ALA A 152 -1.24 -3.10 -17.56
N MET A 153 -2.51 -3.46 -17.35
CA MET A 153 -3.62 -2.65 -17.87
C MET A 153 -3.67 -1.33 -17.08
N GLY A 154 -3.62 -0.24 -17.82
CA GLY A 154 -3.81 1.12 -17.30
C GLY A 154 -2.51 1.82 -16.95
N PHE A 155 -1.67 1.34 -16.08
CA PHE A 155 -0.39 1.97 -15.78
C PHE A 155 0.73 0.97 -15.50
N THR A 156 1.93 1.35 -15.87
CA THR A 156 3.13 0.57 -15.63
C THR A 156 3.96 1.26 -14.55
N PRO A 157 4.01 0.71 -13.34
CA PRO A 157 4.88 1.25 -12.32
C PRO A 157 6.33 1.08 -12.74
N LYS A 158 7.10 2.16 -12.66
CA LYS A 158 8.54 2.13 -12.86
C LYS A 158 9.21 1.65 -11.57
N ALA A 159 9.93 0.55 -11.64
CA ALA A 159 10.79 0.11 -10.55
C ALA A 159 12.07 0.96 -10.52
N LEU A 160 12.43 1.43 -9.33
CA LEU A 160 13.71 2.07 -9.07
C LEU A 160 14.75 0.99 -8.72
N PRO A 161 16.06 1.31 -8.72
CA PRO A 161 17.10 0.37 -8.35
C PRO A 161 16.82 -0.29 -6.99
N ILE A 162 17.08 -1.59 -6.91
CA ILE A 162 16.95 -2.35 -5.66
C ILE A 162 18.14 -1.99 -4.76
N GLU A 163 17.87 -1.71 -3.50
CA GLU A 163 18.87 -1.35 -2.50
C GLU A 163 18.88 -2.36 -1.35
N VAL A 164 20.07 -2.56 -0.78
CA VAL A 164 20.24 -3.30 0.47
C VAL A 164 20.72 -2.35 1.55
N ILE A 165 19.92 -2.23 2.61
CA ILE A 165 20.25 -1.41 3.78
C ILE A 165 20.20 -2.31 5.01
N GLY A 166 21.37 -2.52 5.62
CA GLY A 166 21.50 -3.47 6.72
C GLY A 166 21.21 -4.91 6.24
N ASP A 167 20.24 -5.53 6.88
CA ASP A 167 19.79 -6.91 6.57
C ASP A 167 18.51 -6.96 5.72
N ARG A 168 18.11 -5.84 5.10
CA ARG A 168 16.88 -5.73 4.34
C ARG A 168 17.10 -5.29 2.90
N VAL A 169 16.29 -5.84 2.03
CA VAL A 169 16.14 -5.40 0.63
C VAL A 169 15.00 -4.41 0.54
N PHE A 170 15.22 -3.34 -0.20
CA PHE A 170 14.23 -2.30 -0.50
C PHE A 170 14.04 -2.19 -2.01
N LEU A 171 12.79 -2.08 -2.42
CA LEU A 171 12.40 -1.76 -3.79
C LEU A 171 11.36 -0.65 -3.73
N ALA A 172 11.66 0.46 -4.37
CA ALA A 172 10.69 1.51 -4.58
C ALA A 172 10.13 1.44 -6.01
N THR A 173 8.85 1.75 -6.15
CA THR A 173 8.20 1.92 -7.46
C THR A 173 7.49 3.26 -7.50
N GLU A 174 7.48 3.86 -8.68
CA GLU A 174 6.77 5.11 -8.93
C GLU A 174 5.86 4.98 -10.16
N SER A 175 4.73 5.65 -10.11
CA SER A 175 3.83 5.83 -11.23
C SER A 175 3.34 7.27 -11.21
N ILE A 176 3.72 8.03 -12.25
CA ILE A 176 3.34 9.44 -12.39
C ILE A 176 2.63 9.55 -13.73
N GLU A 177 1.31 9.59 -13.70
CA GLU A 177 0.50 9.47 -14.90
C GLU A 177 -0.64 10.45 -14.93
N ASN A 178 -0.92 10.89 -16.17
CA ASN A 178 -2.15 11.56 -16.51
C ASN A 178 -3.01 10.62 -17.37
N ARG A 179 -4.27 10.47 -17.02
CA ARG A 179 -5.21 9.59 -17.72
C ARG A 179 -6.45 10.37 -18.14
N PRO A 180 -7.11 9.98 -19.24
CA PRO A 180 -8.45 10.47 -19.51
C PRO A 180 -9.38 10.21 -18.32
N ASP A 181 -10.16 11.21 -17.93
CA ASP A 181 -11.21 11.03 -16.93
C ASP A 181 -12.37 10.28 -17.60
N VAL A 182 -12.68 9.09 -17.07
CA VAL A 182 -13.76 8.25 -17.61
C VAL A 182 -15.15 8.77 -17.22
N VAL A 183 -15.22 9.62 -16.18
CA VAL A 183 -16.48 10.23 -15.69
C VAL A 183 -16.76 11.57 -16.36
N HIS A 184 -15.72 12.33 -16.67
CA HIS A 184 -15.81 13.67 -17.23
C HIS A 184 -15.03 13.72 -18.54
N PRO A 185 -15.65 13.40 -19.69
CA PRO A 185 -15.00 13.42 -20.99
C PRO A 185 -14.31 14.76 -21.27
N GLY A 186 -13.06 14.67 -21.75
CA GLY A 186 -12.24 15.86 -22.00
C GLY A 186 -11.41 16.36 -20.82
N LYS A 187 -11.60 15.79 -19.62
CA LYS A 187 -10.74 16.06 -18.46
C LYS A 187 -9.64 15.00 -18.33
N THR A 188 -8.61 15.35 -17.59
CA THR A 188 -7.48 14.47 -17.32
C THR A 188 -7.41 14.21 -15.81
N ASN A 189 -7.43 12.94 -15.44
CA ASN A 189 -7.11 12.49 -14.09
C ASN A 189 -5.61 12.29 -13.95
N TYR A 190 -5.06 12.68 -12.82
CA TYR A 190 -3.69 12.35 -12.46
C TYR A 190 -3.67 11.27 -11.37
N VAL A 191 -2.68 10.39 -11.49
CA VAL A 191 -2.36 9.41 -10.45
C VAL A 191 -0.87 9.47 -10.19
N ASN A 192 -0.49 9.91 -9.02
CA ASN A 192 0.89 9.87 -8.55
C ASN A 192 0.97 8.85 -7.42
N SER A 193 1.63 7.73 -7.68
CA SER A 193 1.73 6.61 -6.74
C SER A 193 3.20 6.28 -6.47
N PHE A 194 3.56 6.29 -5.21
CA PHE A 194 4.89 5.97 -4.72
C PHE A 194 4.77 4.84 -3.71
N MET A 195 5.37 3.69 -4.02
CA MET A 195 5.31 2.54 -3.15
C MET A 195 6.73 2.06 -2.84
N THR A 196 6.99 1.80 -1.57
CA THR A 196 8.24 1.18 -1.12
C THR A 196 7.92 -0.15 -0.47
N MET A 197 8.59 -1.20 -0.91
CA MET A 197 8.50 -2.54 -0.36
C MET A 197 9.82 -2.94 0.26
N SER A 198 9.78 -3.72 1.33
CA SER A 198 10.99 -4.26 1.93
C SER A 198 10.76 -5.64 2.54
N ALA A 199 11.80 -6.47 2.49
CA ALA A 199 11.83 -7.79 3.12
C ALA A 199 13.24 -8.10 3.65
N PRO A 200 13.39 -9.08 4.57
CA PRO A 200 14.72 -9.53 5.00
C PRO A 200 15.53 -10.07 3.81
N LEU A 201 16.79 -9.66 3.72
CA LEU A 201 17.70 -10.13 2.66
C LEU A 201 17.81 -11.66 2.64
N LYS A 202 17.87 -12.29 3.82
CA LYS A 202 17.93 -13.76 3.96
C LYS A 202 16.76 -14.46 3.26
N ASP A 203 15.56 -13.88 3.25
CA ASP A 203 14.37 -14.46 2.63
C ASP A 203 14.38 -14.23 1.11
N ILE A 204 14.93 -13.12 0.66
CA ILE A 204 15.11 -12.82 -0.77
C ILE A 204 16.11 -13.77 -1.42
N ILE A 205 17.25 -14.01 -0.78
CA ILE A 205 18.32 -14.88 -1.34
C ILE A 205 18.04 -16.38 -1.19
N ASN A 206 17.12 -16.75 -0.31
CA ASN A 206 16.80 -18.17 -0.09
C ASN A 206 15.99 -18.72 -1.28
N PRO A 207 16.52 -19.71 -2.05
CA PRO A 207 15.82 -20.27 -3.19
C PRO A 207 14.56 -21.07 -2.81
N ALA A 208 14.46 -21.55 -1.57
CA ALA A 208 13.28 -22.27 -1.07
C ALA A 208 12.09 -21.35 -0.73
N ILE A 209 12.33 -20.04 -0.62
CA ILE A 209 11.29 -19.05 -0.35
C ILE A 209 10.83 -18.44 -1.68
N HIS A 210 9.60 -18.74 -2.07
CA HIS A 210 9.00 -18.19 -3.29
C HIS A 210 8.34 -16.83 -3.09
N SER A 211 7.88 -16.54 -1.88
CA SER A 211 7.24 -15.27 -1.49
C SER A 211 7.86 -14.77 -0.19
N ALA A 212 8.54 -13.64 -0.22
CA ALA A 212 9.13 -13.06 0.99
C ALA A 212 8.06 -12.33 1.83
N PRO A 213 8.17 -12.36 3.18
CA PRO A 213 7.28 -11.62 4.07
C PRO A 213 7.59 -10.12 3.96
N SER A 214 6.97 -9.46 3.01
CA SER A 214 7.24 -8.07 2.71
C SER A 214 6.34 -7.11 3.48
N HIS A 215 6.94 -5.97 3.87
CA HIS A 215 6.22 -4.78 4.27
C HIS A 215 6.18 -3.79 3.12
N LEU A 216 5.11 -3.02 3.05
CA LEU A 216 4.96 -1.98 2.06
C LEU A 216 4.51 -0.67 2.69
N GLN A 217 4.94 0.43 2.09
CA GLN A 217 4.45 1.78 2.34
C GLN A 217 3.95 2.35 1.03
N LEU A 218 2.84 3.05 1.08
CA LEU A 218 2.20 3.65 -0.07
C LEU A 218 1.89 5.12 0.20
N GLN A 219 2.18 5.95 -0.78
CA GLN A 219 1.70 7.32 -0.87
C GLN A 219 1.13 7.55 -2.26
N ASN A 220 -0.12 8.00 -2.31
CA ASN A 220 -0.77 8.36 -3.57
C ASN A 220 -1.27 9.79 -3.49
N LYS A 221 -1.24 10.48 -4.65
CA LYS A 221 -2.03 11.69 -4.89
C LYS A 221 -2.91 11.46 -6.10
N THR A 222 -4.23 11.63 -5.92
CA THR A 222 -5.22 11.39 -6.96
C THR A 222 -6.26 12.50 -6.95
N HIS A 223 -7.08 12.56 -7.99
CA HIS A 223 -8.29 13.37 -7.98
C HIS A 223 -9.25 12.96 -6.87
N TRP A 224 -10.23 13.82 -6.62
CA TRP A 224 -11.34 13.49 -5.73
C TRP A 224 -12.07 12.23 -6.22
N ALA A 225 -12.37 11.32 -5.30
CA ALA A 225 -13.24 10.21 -5.66
C ALA A 225 -14.63 10.77 -6.08
N PRO A 226 -15.24 10.25 -7.15
CA PRO A 226 -16.49 10.81 -7.69
C PRO A 226 -17.61 10.93 -6.68
N TRP A 227 -17.72 9.97 -5.76
CA TRP A 227 -18.76 9.95 -4.73
C TRP A 227 -18.57 11.00 -3.62
N MET A 228 -17.43 11.68 -3.54
CA MET A 228 -17.16 12.67 -2.50
C MET A 228 -17.92 14.00 -2.71
N GLY A 229 -18.64 14.17 -3.82
CA GLY A 229 -19.44 15.36 -4.06
C GLY A 229 -18.64 16.65 -4.22
N MET A 230 -17.37 16.56 -4.63
CA MET A 230 -16.47 17.73 -4.74
C MET A 230 -16.73 18.61 -5.96
N GLY A 231 -17.45 18.11 -6.98
CA GLY A 231 -17.73 18.85 -8.22
C GLY A 231 -16.44 19.25 -8.94
N GLU A 232 -16.36 20.51 -9.35
CA GLU A 232 -15.22 21.09 -10.09
C GLU A 232 -14.11 21.65 -9.17
N ARG A 233 -14.14 21.35 -7.88
CA ARG A 233 -13.16 21.91 -6.94
C ARG A 233 -11.77 21.44 -7.28
N ALA A 234 -10.82 22.37 -7.33
CA ALA A 234 -9.40 22.07 -7.44
C ALA A 234 -8.92 21.22 -6.27
N GLY A 235 -7.79 20.52 -6.45
CA GLY A 235 -7.21 19.67 -5.43
C GLY A 235 -7.46 18.18 -5.69
N GLY A 236 -7.40 17.40 -4.63
CA GLY A 236 -7.55 15.94 -4.70
C GLY A 236 -7.31 15.27 -3.37
N THR A 237 -7.16 13.96 -3.40
CA THR A 237 -6.83 13.19 -2.20
C THR A 237 -5.36 12.81 -2.16
N VAL A 238 -4.80 12.84 -0.96
CA VAL A 238 -3.50 12.24 -0.63
C VAL A 238 -3.75 11.06 0.28
N ALA A 239 -3.39 9.88 -0.18
CA ALA A 239 -3.39 8.67 0.62
C ALA A 239 -1.98 8.39 1.12
N ARG A 240 -1.85 8.07 2.39
CA ARG A 240 -0.60 7.60 2.98
C ARG A 240 -0.86 6.44 3.92
N GLY A 241 -0.10 5.37 3.76
CA GLY A 241 -0.28 4.24 4.64
C GLY A 241 0.79 3.18 4.52
N PHE A 242 0.53 2.11 5.21
CA PHE A 242 1.42 0.96 5.31
C PHE A 242 0.62 -0.33 5.31
N GLY A 243 1.33 -1.41 5.04
CA GLY A 243 0.77 -2.74 5.05
C GLY A 243 1.83 -3.81 4.79
N GLY A 244 1.38 -4.93 4.30
CA GLY A 244 2.23 -6.04 3.94
C GLY A 244 1.45 -7.29 3.62
N LYS A 245 2.18 -8.33 3.31
CA LYS A 245 1.61 -9.66 3.11
C LYS A 245 1.10 -10.22 4.43
N ILE A 246 -0.02 -10.89 4.37
CA ILE A 246 -0.63 -11.65 5.48
C ILE A 246 -0.78 -13.11 5.07
N PRO A 247 -0.73 -14.06 6.01
CA PRO A 247 -0.78 -15.48 5.67
C PRO A 247 -2.14 -15.92 5.09
N SER A 248 -3.21 -15.25 5.50
CA SER A 248 -4.58 -15.49 5.01
C SER A 248 -5.50 -14.34 5.38
N LEU A 249 -6.73 -14.34 4.88
CA LEU A 249 -7.74 -13.32 5.23
C LEU A 249 -8.13 -13.36 6.72
N GLU A 250 -8.02 -14.50 7.38
CA GLU A 250 -8.26 -14.66 8.82
C GLU A 250 -7.24 -13.93 9.69
N ALA A 251 -6.07 -13.62 9.12
CA ALA A 251 -5.04 -12.84 9.82
C ALA A 251 -5.30 -11.32 9.81
N LEU A 252 -6.37 -10.88 9.16
CA LEU A 252 -6.78 -9.48 9.21
C LEU A 252 -7.11 -9.05 10.66
N PRO A 253 -6.86 -7.79 11.03
CA PRO A 253 -7.38 -7.26 12.29
C PRO A 253 -8.89 -7.51 12.39
N LYS A 254 -9.37 -7.95 13.56
CA LYS A 254 -10.77 -8.38 13.73
C LYS A 254 -11.80 -7.38 13.18
N THR A 255 -11.61 -6.09 13.45
CA THR A 255 -12.51 -5.04 12.95
C THR A 255 -12.50 -4.93 11.42
N VAL A 256 -11.36 -5.21 10.78
CA VAL A 256 -11.22 -5.21 9.32
C VAL A 256 -11.87 -6.47 8.74
N TYR A 257 -11.64 -7.63 9.34
CA TYR A 257 -12.23 -8.89 8.92
C TYR A 257 -13.77 -8.86 8.98
N ASP A 258 -14.32 -8.39 10.11
CA ASP A 258 -15.77 -8.26 10.28
C ASP A 258 -16.36 -7.25 9.30
N GLY A 259 -15.69 -6.10 9.11
CA GLY A 259 -16.09 -5.09 8.13
C GLY A 259 -16.04 -5.59 6.70
N ALA A 260 -15.02 -6.36 6.35
CA ALA A 260 -14.91 -6.96 5.02
C ALA A 260 -16.05 -7.97 4.78
N LYS A 261 -16.39 -8.81 5.75
CA LYS A 261 -17.55 -9.73 5.66
C LYS A 261 -18.87 -9.00 5.46
N GLN A 262 -19.03 -7.86 6.12
CA GLN A 262 -20.26 -7.07 6.04
C GLN A 262 -20.39 -6.31 4.72
N LEU A 263 -19.31 -5.66 4.27
CA LEU A 263 -19.35 -4.65 3.22
C LEU A 263 -18.85 -5.13 1.86
N VAL A 264 -17.91 -6.08 1.87
CA VAL A 264 -17.26 -6.61 0.66
C VAL A 264 -17.12 -8.13 0.72
N PRO A 265 -18.22 -8.88 0.99
CA PRO A 265 -18.17 -10.33 1.25
C PRO A 265 -17.58 -11.13 0.10
N LYS A 266 -17.70 -10.64 -1.13
CA LYS A 266 -17.15 -11.28 -2.33
C LYS A 266 -15.66 -11.63 -2.23
N ILE A 267 -14.87 -10.90 -1.40
CA ILE A 267 -13.45 -11.22 -1.22
C ILE A 267 -13.19 -12.60 -0.61
N PHE A 268 -14.20 -13.16 0.08
CA PHE A 268 -14.15 -14.50 0.68
C PHE A 268 -14.71 -15.59 -0.25
N GLU A 269 -15.30 -15.21 -1.38
CA GLU A 269 -15.96 -16.10 -2.35
C GLU A 269 -15.01 -16.44 -3.50
N THR A 270 -14.01 -17.28 -3.24
CA THR A 270 -12.94 -17.59 -4.20
C THR A 270 -13.42 -18.14 -5.54
N ALA A 271 -14.61 -18.78 -5.60
CA ALA A 271 -15.17 -19.33 -6.83
C ALA A 271 -15.71 -18.25 -7.79
N SER A 272 -16.09 -17.09 -7.29
CA SER A 272 -16.67 -15.98 -8.08
C SER A 272 -15.62 -14.96 -8.54
N TRP A 273 -14.35 -15.18 -8.29
CA TRP A 273 -13.30 -14.20 -8.58
C TRP A 273 -13.13 -13.86 -10.07
N ASN A 274 -13.64 -14.66 -10.98
CA ASN A 274 -13.68 -14.33 -12.41
C ASN A 274 -14.80 -13.34 -12.77
N GLU A 275 -15.76 -13.14 -11.86
CA GLU A 275 -16.93 -12.27 -12.02
C GLU A 275 -16.84 -10.95 -11.27
N PHE A 276 -15.69 -10.67 -10.66
CA PHE A 276 -15.43 -9.39 -10.01
C PHE A 276 -15.52 -8.28 -11.05
N LEU A 277 -16.68 -7.71 -11.17
CA LEU A 277 -16.90 -6.50 -11.94
C LEU A 277 -16.54 -5.30 -11.07
N PHE A 278 -15.98 -4.27 -11.72
CA PHE A 278 -15.79 -2.98 -11.12
C PHE A 278 -17.15 -2.41 -10.69
N GLU A 279 -17.50 -2.43 -9.41
CA GLU A 279 -18.71 -1.73 -8.94
C GLU A 279 -18.61 -0.24 -9.22
N ASP A 280 -17.40 0.33 -9.15
CA ASP A 280 -17.15 1.69 -9.62
C ASP A 280 -17.58 1.91 -11.07
N SER A 281 -17.50 0.90 -11.96
CA SER A 281 -17.96 1.05 -13.34
C SER A 281 -19.49 1.18 -13.46
N GLU A 282 -20.27 0.54 -12.59
CA GLU A 282 -21.72 0.74 -12.55
C GLU A 282 -22.11 2.07 -11.92
N TYR A 283 -21.38 2.48 -10.87
CA TYR A 283 -21.53 3.80 -10.29
C TYR A 283 -21.17 4.90 -11.29
N LEU A 284 -20.09 4.73 -12.03
CA LEU A 284 -19.64 5.65 -13.08
C LEU A 284 -20.66 5.70 -14.24
N LYS A 285 -21.24 4.56 -14.63
CA LYS A 285 -22.31 4.49 -15.64
C LYS A 285 -23.58 5.23 -15.20
N LYS A 286 -23.97 5.11 -13.91
CA LYS A 286 -25.18 5.77 -13.37
C LYS A 286 -25.02 7.29 -13.21
N ARG A 287 -23.79 7.80 -13.09
CA ARG A 287 -23.52 9.24 -12.99
C ARG A 287 -23.36 9.94 -14.35
N GLY A 288 -23.06 9.21 -15.40
CA GLY A 288 -22.96 9.73 -16.78
C GLY A 288 -24.29 9.73 -17.54
N SER A 289 -25.37 9.29 -16.92
CA SER A 289 -26.75 9.39 -17.39
C SER A 289 -27.50 10.49 -16.63
#